data_ee90c0972ccad5bc01c86fa13cfbd1b7
#
_entry.id   ee90c0972ccad5bc01c86fa13cfbd1b7
#
_cell.length_a   1.000
_cell.length_b   1.000
_cell.length_c   1.000
_cell.angle_alpha   90.00
_cell.angle_beta   90.00
_cell.angle_gamma   90.00
#
_symmetry.space_group_name_H-M   'P 1'
#
loop_
_entity.id
_entity.type
_entity.pdbx_description
1 polymer ?
#
loop_
_entity_poly.entity_id
_entity_poly.type
_entity_poly.pdbx_seq_one_letter_code
_entity_poly.pdbx_strand_id
1 'polypeptide(L)'
;RGLGDVYKRQNFNEVFFTDVRVPDSQRLGKIGDGWRVSLTTLMNERLAIGERPPPAFEEIFQLAKEIELEGGMAIEDGGVREKLADWYVDGRGVTLTRFRSLTALSRGQDPGPENSIGKAITGKMRQDIASFGMDLMDISGAVFDMDNAPMRAMFQDALLSAPSGRIAGGSDEILRNIIAERVLGLPQDVRVDKGIPFSELVKKEKA
;
A
#
# COMPACT_ATOMS: atom_id res chain seq x y z
N ARG A 1 -25.56 11.70 -3.32
CA ARG A 1 -25.05 11.00 -4.51
C ARG A 1 -23.71 11.65 -4.85
N GLY A 2 -22.61 10.97 -4.53
CA GLY A 2 -21.28 11.44 -4.90
C GLY A 2 -21.14 11.46 -6.42
N LEU A 3 -20.36 12.38 -6.93
CA LEU A 3 -19.91 12.37 -8.31
C LEU A 3 -19.03 11.12 -8.47
N GLY A 4 -19.49 10.13 -9.22
CA GLY A 4 -18.65 9.02 -9.63
C GLY A 4 -17.45 9.55 -10.42
N ASP A 5 -16.34 8.81 -10.38
CA ASP A 5 -15.23 9.08 -11.29
C ASP A 5 -15.70 8.96 -12.75
N VAL A 6 -14.85 9.40 -13.67
CA VAL A 6 -15.13 9.39 -15.13
C VAL A 6 -15.57 8.00 -15.61
N TYR A 7 -15.22 6.94 -14.88
CA TYR A 7 -15.53 5.53 -15.21
C TYR A 7 -16.69 4.94 -14.40
N LYS A 8 -17.45 5.76 -13.66
CA LYS A 8 -18.55 5.34 -12.76
C LYS A 8 -18.11 4.37 -11.64
N ARG A 9 -16.82 4.32 -11.32
CA ARG A 9 -16.26 3.57 -10.18
C ARG A 9 -16.16 4.51 -8.99
N GLN A 10 -17.04 4.41 -8.02
CA GLN A 10 -16.91 5.12 -6.75
C GLN A 10 -16.68 4.11 -5.64
N ASN A 11 -15.46 4.12 -5.10
CA ASN A 11 -15.04 3.26 -4.00
C ASN A 11 -15.19 3.94 -2.62
N PHE A 12 -15.60 5.21 -2.59
CA PHE A 12 -15.74 5.96 -1.35
C PHE A 12 -17.20 6.26 -1.07
N ASN A 13 -17.58 6.11 0.20
CA ASN A 13 -18.92 6.41 0.69
C ASN A 13 -18.82 7.39 1.85
N GLU A 14 -19.79 8.30 1.93
CA GLU A 14 -20.00 9.14 3.10
C GLU A 14 -21.01 8.45 4.01
N VAL A 15 -20.70 8.34 5.29
CA VAL A 15 -21.58 7.77 6.30
C VAL A 15 -21.89 8.84 7.32
N PHE A 16 -23.18 9.16 7.47
CA PHE A 16 -23.67 10.15 8.41
C PHE A 16 -24.28 9.46 9.63
N PHE A 17 -23.84 9.87 10.82
CA PHE A 17 -24.40 9.42 12.09
C PHE A 17 -25.18 10.58 12.71
N THR A 18 -26.49 10.44 12.83
CA THR A 18 -27.36 11.46 13.46
C THR A 18 -28.05 10.82 14.64
N ASP A 19 -27.74 11.27 15.85
CA ASP A 19 -28.32 10.83 17.13
C ASP A 19 -28.32 9.31 17.34
N VAL A 20 -27.34 8.61 16.78
CA VAL A 20 -27.20 7.16 16.93
C VAL A 20 -26.84 6.82 18.37
N ARG A 21 -27.69 6.03 19.04
CA ARG A 21 -27.43 5.53 20.39
C ARG A 21 -26.88 4.12 20.34
N VAL A 22 -25.69 3.94 20.90
CA VAL A 22 -25.03 2.64 21.01
C VAL A 22 -24.95 2.25 22.49
N PRO A 23 -25.45 1.08 22.89
CA PRO A 23 -25.33 0.61 24.27
C PRO A 23 -23.87 0.48 24.69
N ASP A 24 -23.55 0.82 25.96
CA ASP A 24 -22.16 0.71 26.45
C ASP A 24 -21.62 -0.72 26.41
N SER A 25 -22.50 -1.71 26.45
CA SER A 25 -22.12 -3.13 26.29
C SER A 25 -21.50 -3.48 24.95
N GLN A 26 -21.66 -2.61 23.92
CA GLN A 26 -21.04 -2.77 22.60
C GLN A 26 -19.70 -2.02 22.50
N ARG A 27 -19.24 -1.37 23.55
CA ARG A 27 -17.96 -0.71 23.59
C ARG A 27 -16.80 -1.72 23.54
N LEU A 28 -15.85 -1.47 22.68
CA LEU A 28 -14.60 -2.22 22.62
C LEU A 28 -13.54 -1.55 23.53
N GLY A 29 -13.00 -2.34 24.46
CA GLY A 29 -12.00 -1.85 25.41
C GLY A 29 -12.57 -1.02 26.57
N LYS A 30 -11.68 -0.44 27.37
CA LYS A 30 -12.06 0.40 28.53
C LYS A 30 -12.34 1.84 28.08
N ILE A 31 -12.99 2.62 28.96
CA ILE A 31 -13.13 4.06 28.76
C ILE A 31 -11.72 4.69 28.65
N GLY A 32 -11.50 5.49 27.61
CA GLY A 32 -10.20 6.11 27.31
C GLY A 32 -9.25 5.27 26.45
N ASP A 33 -9.56 4.00 26.17
CA ASP A 33 -8.70 3.07 25.40
C ASP A 33 -8.88 3.15 23.88
N GLY A 34 -9.68 4.07 23.37
CA GLY A 34 -10.05 4.15 21.95
C GLY A 34 -8.86 4.17 21.01
N TRP A 35 -7.79 4.90 21.34
CA TRP A 35 -6.57 4.92 20.56
C TRP A 35 -5.91 3.53 20.43
N ARG A 36 -5.78 2.82 21.55
CA ARG A 36 -5.22 1.46 21.57
C ARG A 36 -6.07 0.48 20.77
N VAL A 37 -7.39 0.54 20.90
CA VAL A 37 -8.34 -0.29 20.14
C VAL A 37 -8.19 -0.02 18.63
N SER A 38 -8.14 1.25 18.23
CA SER A 38 -7.94 1.64 16.82
C SER A 38 -6.61 1.13 16.27
N LEU A 39 -5.51 1.27 17.02
CA LEU A 39 -4.21 0.74 16.61
C LEU A 39 -4.24 -0.78 16.42
N THR A 40 -4.91 -1.52 17.32
CA THR A 40 -5.05 -2.98 17.18
C THR A 40 -5.79 -3.33 15.89
N THR A 41 -6.88 -2.62 15.56
CA THR A 41 -7.61 -2.81 14.30
C THR A 41 -6.73 -2.56 13.09
N LEU A 42 -6.02 -1.42 13.05
CA LEU A 42 -5.13 -1.04 11.94
C LEU A 42 -3.95 -2.01 11.77
N MET A 43 -3.42 -2.56 12.86
CA MET A 43 -2.34 -3.57 12.79
C MET A 43 -2.84 -4.88 12.17
N ASN A 44 -4.05 -5.33 12.52
CA ASN A 44 -4.66 -6.53 11.94
C ASN A 44 -5.04 -6.32 10.47
N GLU A 45 -5.56 -5.15 10.09
CA GLU A 45 -5.83 -4.79 8.71
C GLU A 45 -4.58 -4.91 7.84
N ARG A 46 -3.42 -4.44 8.31
CA ARG A 46 -2.15 -4.55 7.58
C ARG A 46 -1.73 -5.99 7.29
N LEU A 47 -2.09 -6.94 8.15
CA LEU A 47 -1.85 -8.36 7.89
C LEU A 47 -2.74 -8.89 6.76
N ALA A 48 -3.99 -8.41 6.68
CA ALA A 48 -4.93 -8.77 5.63
C ALA A 48 -4.58 -8.16 4.26
N ILE A 49 -3.95 -6.98 4.23
CA ILE A 49 -3.49 -6.31 2.99
C ILE A 49 -2.33 -7.08 2.30
N GLY A 50 -1.88 -8.20 2.85
CA GLY A 50 -0.72 -8.96 2.37
C GLY A 50 -0.90 -9.71 1.04
N GLU A 51 -2.06 -9.70 0.40
CA GLU A 51 -2.24 -10.18 -0.97
C GLU A 51 -1.97 -9.02 -1.93
N ARG A 52 -1.03 -9.24 -2.83
CA ARG A 52 -0.62 -8.26 -3.82
C ARG A 52 -1.67 -8.21 -4.93
N PRO A 53 -2.40 -7.10 -5.11
CA PRO A 53 -3.22 -6.97 -6.31
C PRO A 53 -2.30 -6.91 -7.54
N PRO A 54 -2.65 -7.57 -8.64
CA PRO A 54 -1.91 -7.48 -9.88
C PRO A 54 -1.93 -6.02 -10.44
N PRO A 55 -0.96 -5.63 -11.27
CA PRO A 55 0.18 -6.42 -11.71
C PRO A 55 1.28 -6.52 -10.64
N ALA A 56 1.94 -7.68 -10.60
CA ALA A 56 3.14 -7.96 -9.84
C ALA A 56 4.26 -8.43 -10.79
N PHE A 57 5.29 -9.09 -10.28
CA PHE A 57 6.39 -9.58 -11.10
C PHE A 57 5.92 -10.56 -12.18
N GLU A 58 4.98 -11.44 -11.86
CA GLU A 58 4.51 -12.48 -12.75
C GLU A 58 3.86 -11.92 -14.02
N GLU A 59 3.04 -10.88 -13.88
CA GLU A 59 2.33 -10.27 -15.00
C GLU A 59 3.27 -9.46 -15.89
N ILE A 60 4.20 -8.67 -15.34
CA ILE A 60 5.16 -7.92 -16.15
C ILE A 60 6.17 -8.86 -16.83
N PHE A 61 6.54 -9.96 -16.16
CA PHE A 61 7.39 -10.98 -16.76
C PHE A 61 6.70 -11.66 -17.95
N GLN A 62 5.40 -11.96 -17.82
CA GLN A 62 4.61 -12.52 -18.92
C GLN A 62 4.48 -11.50 -20.07
N LEU A 63 4.17 -10.24 -19.78
CA LEU A 63 4.09 -9.19 -20.79
C LEU A 63 5.41 -9.06 -21.57
N ALA A 64 6.56 -9.06 -20.88
CA ALA A 64 7.86 -8.95 -21.51
C ALA A 64 8.18 -10.12 -22.46
N LYS A 65 7.56 -11.27 -22.30
CA LYS A 65 7.68 -12.42 -23.20
C LYS A 65 6.79 -12.30 -24.44
N GLU A 66 5.79 -11.44 -24.43
CA GLU A 66 4.79 -11.29 -25.50
C GLU A 66 5.03 -10.04 -26.35
N ILE A 67 5.75 -9.04 -25.83
CA ILE A 67 6.04 -7.79 -26.53
C ILE A 67 7.31 -7.92 -27.37
N GLU A 68 7.21 -7.53 -28.64
CA GLU A 68 8.34 -7.40 -29.56
C GLU A 68 8.80 -5.95 -29.61
N LEU A 69 10.10 -5.71 -29.40
CA LEU A 69 10.79 -4.43 -29.56
C LEU A 69 11.58 -4.42 -30.86
N GLU A 70 12.14 -3.28 -31.26
CA GLU A 70 12.95 -3.16 -32.50
C GLU A 70 14.10 -4.18 -32.57
N GLY A 71 14.65 -4.61 -31.42
CA GLY A 71 15.80 -5.53 -31.31
C GLY A 71 15.47 -7.00 -31.03
N GLY A 72 14.18 -7.36 -30.94
CA GLY A 72 13.73 -8.71 -30.56
C GLY A 72 12.70 -8.68 -29.42
N MET A 73 12.47 -9.81 -28.78
CA MET A 73 11.50 -9.88 -27.67
C MET A 73 11.97 -9.03 -26.48
N ALA A 74 11.05 -8.33 -25.84
CA ALA A 74 11.36 -7.46 -24.70
C ALA A 74 12.07 -8.20 -23.56
N ILE A 75 11.78 -9.48 -23.35
CA ILE A 75 12.47 -10.31 -22.36
C ILE A 75 13.96 -10.53 -22.67
N GLU A 76 14.41 -10.28 -23.89
CA GLU A 76 15.81 -10.43 -24.31
C GLU A 76 16.57 -9.10 -24.13
N ASP A 77 15.87 -7.97 -24.01
CA ASP A 77 16.47 -6.65 -23.79
C ASP A 77 17.13 -6.55 -22.41
N GLY A 78 18.36 -6.01 -22.37
CA GLY A 78 19.14 -5.89 -21.14
C GLY A 78 18.52 -4.99 -20.09
N GLY A 79 17.92 -3.87 -20.48
CA GLY A 79 17.27 -2.91 -19.58
C GLY A 79 15.96 -3.46 -18.99
N VAL A 80 15.19 -4.19 -19.81
CA VAL A 80 13.98 -4.89 -19.36
C VAL A 80 14.35 -5.98 -18.33
N ARG A 81 15.39 -6.77 -18.62
CA ARG A 81 15.86 -7.84 -17.73
C ARG A 81 16.36 -7.30 -16.39
N GLU A 82 17.06 -6.18 -16.37
CA GLU A 82 17.52 -5.52 -15.15
C GLU A 82 16.33 -5.15 -14.26
N LYS A 83 15.32 -4.47 -14.80
CA LYS A 83 14.10 -4.12 -14.05
C LYS A 83 13.34 -5.34 -13.53
N LEU A 84 13.22 -6.38 -14.36
CA LEU A 84 12.58 -7.64 -13.94
C LEU A 84 13.35 -8.30 -12.79
N ALA A 85 14.69 -8.28 -12.82
CA ALA A 85 15.51 -8.82 -11.74
C ALA A 85 15.32 -8.04 -10.44
N ASP A 86 15.29 -6.70 -10.48
CA ASP A 86 15.05 -5.85 -9.31
C ASP A 86 13.69 -6.15 -8.68
N TRP A 87 12.61 -6.20 -9.46
CA TRP A 87 11.28 -6.49 -8.93
C TRP A 87 11.16 -7.92 -8.41
N TYR A 88 11.85 -8.87 -9.02
CA TYR A 88 11.91 -10.23 -8.50
C TYR A 88 12.56 -10.26 -7.11
N VAL A 89 13.71 -9.61 -6.96
CA VAL A 89 14.46 -9.54 -5.69
C VAL A 89 13.61 -8.86 -4.61
N ASP A 90 13.05 -7.68 -4.91
CA ASP A 90 12.18 -6.94 -4.00
C ASP A 90 10.97 -7.77 -3.59
N GLY A 91 10.33 -8.39 -4.57
CA GLY A 91 9.19 -9.26 -4.35
C GLY A 91 9.51 -10.47 -3.44
N ARG A 92 10.66 -11.09 -3.63
CA ARG A 92 11.14 -12.17 -2.76
C ARG A 92 11.47 -11.68 -1.37
N GLY A 93 12.10 -10.51 -1.24
CA GLY A 93 12.38 -9.86 0.04
C GLY A 93 11.11 -9.62 0.86
N VAL A 94 10.05 -9.08 0.25
CA VAL A 94 8.75 -8.89 0.89
C VAL A 94 8.14 -10.21 1.33
N THR A 95 8.19 -11.25 0.47
CA THR A 95 7.66 -12.58 0.79
C THR A 95 8.37 -13.20 1.99
N LEU A 96 9.70 -13.12 2.04
CA LEU A 96 10.48 -13.66 3.15
C LEU A 96 10.25 -12.88 4.45
N THR A 97 10.10 -11.56 4.37
CA THR A 97 9.73 -10.72 5.52
C THR A 97 8.36 -11.12 6.07
N ARG A 98 7.37 -11.38 5.19
CA ARG A 98 6.05 -11.89 5.60
C ARG A 98 6.15 -13.23 6.31
N PHE A 99 6.98 -14.16 5.83
CA PHE A 99 7.19 -15.45 6.49
C PHE A 99 7.76 -15.30 7.90
N ARG A 100 8.65 -14.32 8.14
CA ARG A 100 9.13 -14.00 9.49
C ARG A 100 7.99 -13.57 10.40
N SER A 101 7.11 -12.69 9.93
CA SER A 101 5.93 -12.23 10.69
C SER A 101 4.96 -13.39 10.99
N LEU A 102 4.70 -14.25 10.01
CA LEU A 102 3.85 -15.44 10.21
C LEU A 102 4.48 -16.42 11.23
N THR A 103 5.79 -16.58 11.21
CA THR A 103 6.51 -17.40 12.19
C THR A 103 6.41 -16.80 13.59
N ALA A 104 6.50 -15.48 13.75
CA ALA A 104 6.30 -14.81 15.03
C ALA A 104 4.88 -15.05 15.57
N LEU A 105 3.87 -14.86 14.72
CA LEU A 105 2.46 -15.13 15.05
C LEU A 105 2.23 -16.58 15.49
N SER A 106 2.80 -17.57 14.77
CA SER A 106 2.66 -18.99 15.14
C SER A 106 3.27 -19.34 16.49
N ARG A 107 4.15 -18.48 17.02
CA ARG A 107 4.74 -18.57 18.36
C ARG A 107 4.01 -17.73 19.40
N GLY A 108 2.83 -17.18 19.07
CA GLY A 108 2.04 -16.34 19.97
C GLY A 108 2.63 -14.94 20.20
N GLN A 109 3.53 -14.49 19.32
CA GLN A 109 4.08 -13.13 19.35
C GLN A 109 3.25 -12.20 18.47
N ASP A 110 3.14 -10.94 18.86
CA ASP A 110 2.49 -9.93 18.03
C ASP A 110 3.33 -9.62 16.77
N PRO A 111 2.70 -9.29 15.63
CA PRO A 111 3.40 -8.82 14.45
C PRO A 111 4.18 -7.54 14.76
N GLY A 112 5.45 -7.52 14.38
CA GLY A 112 6.31 -6.38 14.61
C GLY A 112 6.14 -5.25 13.58
N PRO A 113 6.85 -4.12 13.78
CA PRO A 113 6.82 -2.95 12.89
C PRO A 113 7.37 -3.25 11.49
N GLU A 114 8.10 -4.37 11.30
CA GLU A 114 8.64 -4.85 10.01
C GLU A 114 7.56 -5.08 8.95
N ASN A 115 6.30 -5.27 9.32
CA ASN A 115 5.19 -5.36 8.38
C ASN A 115 5.01 -4.06 7.56
N SER A 116 5.49 -2.93 8.08
CA SER A 116 5.51 -1.67 7.34
C SER A 116 6.44 -1.70 6.11
N ILE A 117 7.49 -2.53 6.13
CA ILE A 117 8.42 -2.70 5.00
C ILE A 117 7.69 -3.26 3.78
N GLY A 118 6.93 -4.32 4.00
CA GLY A 118 6.18 -4.98 2.92
C GLY A 118 5.27 -3.99 2.19
N LYS A 119 4.48 -3.22 2.94
CA LYS A 119 3.55 -2.23 2.37
C LYS A 119 4.28 -1.09 1.63
N ALA A 120 5.35 -0.57 2.19
CA ALA A 120 6.13 0.52 1.57
C ALA A 120 6.75 0.08 0.23
N ILE A 121 7.28 -1.14 0.15
CA ILE A 121 7.88 -1.68 -1.08
C ILE A 121 6.80 -2.03 -2.10
N THR A 122 5.76 -2.77 -1.70
CA THR A 122 4.75 -3.25 -2.66
C THR A 122 3.94 -2.12 -3.29
N GLY A 123 3.63 -1.05 -2.55
CA GLY A 123 2.91 0.09 -3.10
C GLY A 123 3.68 0.78 -4.22
N LYS A 124 4.97 1.06 -3.98
CA LYS A 124 5.87 1.64 -4.99
C LYS A 124 6.07 0.69 -6.16
N MET A 125 6.41 -0.55 -5.89
CA MET A 125 6.70 -1.56 -6.92
C MET A 125 5.52 -1.75 -7.87
N ARG A 126 4.28 -1.81 -7.37
CA ARG A 126 3.08 -1.93 -8.21
C ARG A 126 2.92 -0.73 -9.14
N GLN A 127 3.16 0.48 -8.68
CA GLN A 127 3.10 1.67 -9.51
C GLN A 127 4.19 1.68 -10.58
N ASP A 128 5.42 1.32 -10.22
CA ASP A 128 6.56 1.25 -11.14
C ASP A 128 6.32 0.17 -12.21
N ILE A 129 5.84 -1.02 -11.83
CA ILE A 129 5.48 -2.10 -12.75
C ILE A 129 4.36 -1.66 -13.70
N ALA A 130 3.32 -1.00 -13.17
CA ALA A 130 2.22 -0.53 -13.99
C ALA A 130 2.67 0.49 -15.04
N SER A 131 3.47 1.48 -14.62
CA SER A 131 4.04 2.48 -15.54
C SER A 131 4.91 1.83 -16.60
N PHE A 132 5.83 0.98 -16.20
CA PHE A 132 6.74 0.30 -17.12
C PHE A 132 5.99 -0.64 -18.09
N GLY A 133 4.95 -1.35 -17.62
CA GLY A 133 4.14 -2.19 -18.49
C GLY A 133 3.41 -1.38 -19.57
N MET A 134 2.91 -0.19 -19.22
CA MET A 134 2.32 0.71 -20.19
C MET A 134 3.36 1.23 -21.20
N ASP A 135 4.54 1.63 -20.72
CA ASP A 135 5.64 2.08 -21.60
C ASP A 135 6.07 0.95 -22.56
N LEU A 136 6.14 -0.29 -22.06
CA LEU A 136 6.52 -1.45 -22.84
C LEU A 136 5.50 -1.79 -23.94
N MET A 137 4.21 -1.52 -23.70
CA MET A 137 3.12 -1.71 -24.66
C MET A 137 3.03 -0.56 -25.70
N ASP A 138 3.81 0.51 -25.56
CA ASP A 138 3.80 1.68 -26.42
C ASP A 138 2.36 2.21 -26.63
N ILE A 139 1.94 2.47 -27.86
CA ILE A 139 0.60 3.02 -28.18
C ILE A 139 -0.54 2.14 -27.64
N SER A 140 -0.34 0.83 -27.57
CA SER A 140 -1.32 -0.10 -26.99
C SER A 140 -1.53 0.12 -25.50
N GLY A 141 -0.55 0.69 -24.80
CA GLY A 141 -0.64 1.08 -23.39
C GLY A 141 -1.66 2.19 -23.13
N ALA A 142 -2.00 3.01 -24.14
CA ALA A 142 -3.02 4.04 -24.01
C ALA A 142 -4.46 3.51 -24.09
N VAL A 143 -4.66 2.25 -24.51
CA VAL A 143 -6.00 1.66 -24.66
C VAL A 143 -6.51 1.20 -23.29
N PHE A 144 -7.64 1.76 -22.85
CA PHE A 144 -8.29 1.43 -21.58
C PHE A 144 -9.59 0.64 -21.75
N ASP A 145 -9.67 -0.20 -22.74
CA ASP A 145 -10.79 -1.08 -23.00
C ASP A 145 -10.40 -2.53 -22.66
N MET A 146 -11.14 -3.16 -21.74
CA MET A 146 -10.80 -4.50 -21.26
C MET A 146 -10.85 -5.59 -22.35
N ASP A 147 -11.61 -5.36 -23.41
CA ASP A 147 -11.75 -6.34 -24.50
C ASP A 147 -10.69 -6.17 -25.59
N ASN A 148 -10.15 -4.95 -25.75
CA ASN A 148 -9.19 -4.59 -26.79
C ASN A 148 -7.76 -4.34 -26.28
N ALA A 149 -7.59 -4.03 -24.99
CA ALA A 149 -6.28 -3.74 -24.41
C ALA A 149 -5.50 -5.04 -24.13
N PRO A 150 -4.18 -5.05 -24.33
CA PRO A 150 -3.33 -6.13 -23.85
C PRO A 150 -3.52 -6.36 -22.36
N MET A 151 -3.42 -7.61 -21.91
CA MET A 151 -3.61 -7.99 -20.49
C MET A 151 -4.90 -7.44 -19.87
N ARG A 152 -5.93 -7.17 -20.69
CA ARG A 152 -7.25 -6.66 -20.28
C ARG A 152 -7.16 -5.34 -19.49
N ALA A 153 -6.34 -4.42 -19.93
CA ALA A 153 -6.09 -3.11 -19.32
C ALA A 153 -5.61 -3.17 -17.86
N MET A 154 -5.00 -4.27 -17.43
CA MET A 154 -4.53 -4.47 -16.05
C MET A 154 -3.49 -3.42 -15.64
N PHE A 155 -2.54 -3.10 -16.51
CA PHE A 155 -1.49 -2.12 -16.21
C PHE A 155 -2.05 -0.70 -16.17
N GLN A 156 -2.98 -0.37 -17.06
CA GLN A 156 -3.68 0.91 -17.10
C GLN A 156 -4.51 1.14 -15.81
N ASP A 157 -5.31 0.15 -15.42
CA ASP A 157 -6.10 0.20 -14.18
C ASP A 157 -5.18 0.32 -12.95
N ALA A 158 -4.09 -0.43 -12.95
CA ALA A 158 -3.11 -0.37 -11.88
C ALA A 158 -2.43 1.01 -11.79
N LEU A 159 -2.02 1.62 -12.91
CA LEU A 159 -1.42 2.94 -12.88
C LEU A 159 -2.35 3.99 -12.26
N LEU A 160 -3.63 3.96 -12.61
CA LEU A 160 -4.63 4.89 -12.08
C LEU A 160 -4.95 4.63 -10.61
N SER A 161 -4.93 3.37 -10.16
CA SER A 161 -5.29 2.98 -8.80
C SER A 161 -4.10 2.91 -7.83
N ALA A 162 -2.87 2.69 -8.30
CA ALA A 162 -1.69 2.50 -7.46
C ALA A 162 -1.37 3.66 -6.51
N PRO A 163 -1.58 4.95 -6.85
CA PRO A 163 -1.36 6.05 -5.91
C PRO A 163 -2.20 5.93 -4.64
N SER A 164 -3.44 5.42 -4.73
CA SER A 164 -4.27 5.18 -3.55
C SER A 164 -3.63 4.15 -2.60
N GLY A 165 -3.00 3.12 -3.14
CA GLY A 165 -2.26 2.10 -2.39
C GLY A 165 -1.03 2.63 -1.66
N ARG A 166 -0.49 3.78 -2.07
CA ARG A 166 0.63 4.46 -1.39
C ARG A 166 0.19 5.38 -0.25
N ILE A 167 -1.10 5.67 -0.16
CA ILE A 167 -1.73 6.55 0.84
C ILE A 167 -2.51 5.73 1.87
N ALA A 168 -3.41 4.86 1.41
CA ALA A 168 -4.26 4.03 2.25
C ALA A 168 -3.44 3.06 3.13
N GLY A 169 -3.88 2.79 4.34
CA GLY A 169 -3.17 1.93 5.29
C GLY A 169 -1.87 2.53 5.85
N GLY A 170 -1.66 3.83 5.69
CA GLY A 170 -0.48 4.61 6.05
C GLY A 170 0.34 5.03 4.83
N SER A 171 0.61 6.35 4.72
CA SER A 171 1.41 6.86 3.61
C SER A 171 2.85 6.36 3.64
N ASP A 172 3.52 6.42 2.49
CA ASP A 172 4.93 6.00 2.39
C ASP A 172 5.83 6.70 3.40
N GLU A 173 5.56 8.00 3.69
CA GLU A 173 6.32 8.80 4.66
C GLU A 173 6.13 8.27 6.08
N ILE A 174 4.89 8.00 6.48
CA ILE A 174 4.57 7.43 7.80
C ILE A 174 5.19 6.04 7.96
N LEU A 175 5.16 5.22 6.90
CA LEU A 175 5.79 3.90 6.95
C LEU A 175 7.30 3.99 7.08
N ARG A 176 7.95 4.93 6.38
CA ARG A 176 9.40 5.19 6.52
C ARG A 176 9.76 5.64 7.92
N ASN A 177 8.97 6.51 8.54
CA ASN A 177 9.18 6.90 9.94
C ASN A 177 9.04 5.70 10.88
N ILE A 178 8.03 4.86 10.70
CA ILE A 178 7.87 3.64 11.50
C ILE A 178 9.09 2.71 11.32
N ILE A 179 9.57 2.52 10.09
CA ILE A 179 10.74 1.69 9.81
C ILE A 179 11.98 2.30 10.46
N ALA A 180 12.21 3.60 10.28
CA ALA A 180 13.37 4.30 10.85
C ALA A 180 13.39 4.19 12.38
N GLU A 181 12.30 4.53 13.04
CA GLU A 181 12.23 4.60 14.49
C GLU A 181 12.14 3.23 15.18
N ARG A 182 11.34 2.31 14.61
CA ARG A 182 10.98 1.06 15.31
C ARG A 182 11.68 -0.18 14.79
N VAL A 183 12.15 -0.18 13.53
CA VAL A 183 12.90 -1.30 12.95
C VAL A 183 14.41 -1.03 13.04
N LEU A 184 14.84 0.17 12.64
CA LEU A 184 16.24 0.56 12.62
C LEU A 184 16.73 1.20 13.95
N GLY A 185 15.80 1.58 14.84
CA GLY A 185 16.15 2.19 16.14
C GLY A 185 16.72 3.61 16.01
N LEU A 186 16.42 4.34 14.92
CA LEU A 186 16.85 5.70 14.74
C LEU A 186 16.13 6.65 15.72
N PRO A 187 16.72 7.78 16.08
CA PRO A 187 16.09 8.77 16.94
C PRO A 187 14.76 9.27 16.39
N GLN A 188 13.79 9.45 17.27
CA GLN A 188 12.52 10.10 16.92
C GLN A 188 12.72 11.62 16.79
N ASP A 189 11.88 12.25 15.96
CA ASP A 189 11.79 13.69 15.91
C ASP A 189 11.39 14.28 17.27
N VAL A 190 11.85 15.50 17.53
CA VAL A 190 11.49 16.25 18.74
C VAL A 190 9.99 16.51 18.74
N ARG A 191 9.30 15.90 19.71
CA ARG A 191 7.84 16.07 19.89
C ARG A 191 7.59 16.99 21.05
N VAL A 192 7.32 18.26 20.75
CA VAL A 192 6.98 19.28 21.75
C VAL A 192 5.59 19.10 22.36
N ASP A 193 4.76 18.30 21.71
CA ASP A 193 3.36 17.99 22.08
C ASP A 193 3.20 16.68 22.87
N LYS A 194 4.26 15.90 23.01
CA LYS A 194 4.17 14.59 23.65
C LYS A 194 3.81 14.71 25.13
N GLY A 195 2.70 14.09 25.49
CA GLY A 195 2.19 14.07 26.88
C GLY A 195 1.47 15.34 27.31
N ILE A 196 1.27 16.28 26.39
CA ILE A 196 0.49 17.51 26.67
C ILE A 196 -0.93 17.31 26.13
N PRO A 197 -1.98 17.53 26.93
CA PRO A 197 -3.36 17.51 26.42
C PRO A 197 -3.57 18.51 25.29
N PHE A 198 -4.33 18.15 24.27
CA PHE A 198 -4.60 19.02 23.11
C PHE A 198 -5.16 20.39 23.53
N SER A 199 -6.02 20.43 24.57
CA SER A 199 -6.58 21.65 25.13
C SER A 199 -5.54 22.65 25.67
N GLU A 200 -4.35 22.18 26.04
CA GLU A 200 -3.24 23.01 26.52
C GLU A 200 -2.34 23.49 25.38
N LEU A 201 -2.18 22.66 24.32
CA LEU A 201 -1.43 23.05 23.11
C LEU A 201 -2.08 24.26 22.43
N VAL A 202 -3.39 24.22 22.24
CA VAL A 202 -4.15 25.32 21.59
C VAL A 202 -4.09 26.63 22.37
N LYS A 203 -3.89 26.58 23.70
CA LYS A 203 -3.74 27.81 24.52
C LYS A 203 -2.36 28.45 24.35
N LYS A 204 -1.30 27.67 24.09
CA LYS A 204 0.06 28.18 23.87
C LYS A 204 0.23 28.90 22.53
N GLU A 205 -0.55 28.57 21.51
CA GLU A 205 -0.51 29.27 20.22
C GLU A 205 -1.22 30.63 20.23
N LYS A 206 -2.04 30.90 21.24
CA LYS A 206 -2.82 32.17 21.39
C LYS A 206 -2.21 33.14 22.40
N ALA A 207 -1.10 32.83 23.00
CA ALA A 207 -0.33 33.63 23.94
C ALA A 207 0.97 34.13 23.32
#